data_d7f2bddc3108b31813324a0c72c85c11
#
_entry.id   d7f2bddc3108b31813324a0c72c85c11
#
_cell.length_a   1.000
_cell.length_b   1.000
_cell.length_c   1.000
_cell.angle_alpha   90.00
_cell.angle_beta   90.00
_cell.angle_gamma   90.00
#
_symmetry.space_group_name_H-M   'P 1'
#
loop_
_entity.id
_entity.type
_entity.pdbx_description
1 polymer ?
#
loop_
_entity_poly.entity_id
_entity_poly.type
_entity_poly.pdbx_seq_one_letter_code
_entity_poly.pdbx_strand_id
1 'polypeptide(L)'
;MNDAIAFAEGDRTRGVILKVEVRNVDIAALRRRLGLSQSRFAAIFGFSPKTIRNWEQGIRHPEGPARVLIRVIEREPEAVLRALR
;
A
#
# COMPACT_ATOMS: atom_id res chain seq x y z
N MET A 1 2.00 -12.04 -20.52
CA MET A 1 1.90 -11.39 -20.99
C MET A 1 1.70 -11.04 -21.11
N ASN A 2 1.37 -11.06 -20.48
CA ASN A 2 1.23 -10.36 -20.75
C ASN A 2 0.83 -10.01 -20.40
N ASP A 3 0.39 -10.12 -19.86
CA ASP A 3 0.14 -9.48 -19.88
C ASP A 3 -0.07 -9.23 -19.30
N ALA A 4 -0.24 -9.63 -18.78
CA ALA A 4 -0.39 -9.06 -18.67
C ALA A 4 -0.61 -8.72 -18.55
N ILE A 5 -0.61 -8.89 -18.34
CA ILE A 5 -0.80 -8.23 -18.64
C ILE A 5 -1.00 -7.96 -19.13
N ALA A 6 -1.38 -8.13 -19.15
CA ALA A 6 -1.60 -7.53 -19.88
C ALA A 6 -1.74 -7.00 -20.09
N PHE A 7 -1.76 -7.16 -20.14
CA PHE A 7 -1.94 -6.32 -20.66
C PHE A 7 -1.89 -6.23 -21.26
N ALA A 8 -2.10 -6.45 -21.26
CA ALA A 8 -2.23 -6.02 -22.06
C ALA A 8 -2.43 -6.05 -22.66
N GLU A 9 -2.78 -6.25 -22.96
CA GLU A 9 -3.20 -5.98 -23.73
C GLU A 9 -3.98 -5.73 -24.04
N GLY A 10 -4.16 -5.86 -24.15
CA GLY A 10 -5.05 -5.35 -24.62
C GLY A 10 -5.77 -5.09 -24.55
N ASP A 11 -5.99 -5.04 -24.52
CA ASP A 11 -6.66 -4.55 -24.51
C ASP A 11 -7.01 -4.18 -24.27
N ARG A 12 -7.07 -4.38 -24.13
CA ARG A 12 -7.35 -3.96 -23.92
C ARG A 12 -7.72 -3.41 -23.76
N THR A 13 -7.71 -3.47 -23.66
CA THR A 13 -7.99 -2.83 -23.56
C THR A 13 -7.77 -2.22 -23.50
N ARG A 14 -7.88 -2.05 -24.02
CA ARG A 14 -7.73 -1.32 -23.76
C ARG A 14 -7.66 -0.76 -22.93
N GLY A 15 -7.27 -0.20 -23.14
CA GLY A 15 -7.23 0.43 -21.88
C GLY A 15 -8.22 -0.11 -20.90
N VAL A 16 -8.05 -1.31 -20.58
CA VAL A 16 -8.87 -1.85 -19.52
C VAL A 16 -8.48 -1.19 -18.24
N ILE A 17 -9.34 -0.36 -17.77
CA ILE A 17 -9.18 0.20 -16.48
C ILE A 17 -9.66 -0.84 -15.49
N LEU A 18 -8.71 -1.52 -14.90
CA LEU A 18 -9.03 -2.37 -13.79
C LEU A 18 -9.36 -1.47 -12.62
N LYS A 19 -10.61 -1.50 -12.27
CA LYS A 19 -11.02 -0.81 -11.07
C LYS A 19 -10.56 -1.64 -9.90
N VAL A 20 -9.41 -1.31 -9.35
CA VAL A 20 -8.90 -2.00 -8.18
C VAL A 20 -9.57 -1.40 -6.96
N GLU A 21 -10.37 -2.22 -6.30
CA GLU A 21 -10.94 -1.81 -5.03
C GLU A 21 -9.93 -2.04 -3.93
N VAL A 22 -9.46 -0.96 -3.34
CA VAL A 22 -8.52 -1.05 -2.25
C VAL A 22 -9.28 -0.79 -0.95
N ARG A 23 -9.34 -1.82 -0.11
CA ARG A 23 -10.02 -1.71 1.17
C ARG A 23 -9.23 -0.84 2.12
N ASN A 24 -9.93 -0.24 3.08
CA ASN A 24 -9.26 0.44 4.16
C ASN A 24 -8.54 -0.59 5.02
N VAL A 25 -7.29 -0.31 5.33
CA VAL A 25 -6.44 -1.20 6.10
C VAL A 25 -6.30 -0.61 7.51
N ASP A 26 -6.38 -1.48 8.51
CA ASP A 26 -6.09 -1.08 9.89
C ASP A 26 -4.57 -0.90 10.02
N ILE A 27 -4.14 0.34 9.91
CA ILE A 27 -2.70 0.68 9.90
C ILE A 27 -2.03 0.27 11.21
N ALA A 28 -2.70 0.51 12.34
CA ALA A 28 -2.12 0.16 13.64
C ALA A 28 -1.92 -1.34 13.78
N ALA A 29 -2.90 -2.12 13.34
CA ALA A 29 -2.80 -3.57 13.39
C ALA A 29 -1.69 -4.07 12.46
N LEU A 30 -1.61 -3.52 11.26
CA LEU A 30 -0.57 -3.87 10.31
C LEU A 30 0.81 -3.58 10.88
N ARG A 31 0.98 -2.39 11.44
CA ARG A 31 2.25 -1.98 12.02
C ARG A 31 2.67 -2.90 13.16
N ARG A 32 1.73 -3.21 14.05
CA ARG A 32 2.04 -4.09 15.19
C ARG A 32 2.36 -5.50 14.73
N ARG A 33 1.67 -5.98 13.70
CA ARG A 33 1.97 -7.30 13.15
C ARG A 33 3.40 -7.38 12.62
N LEU A 34 3.90 -6.27 12.08
CA LEU A 34 5.28 -6.20 11.58
C LEU A 34 6.29 -5.88 12.68
N GLY A 35 5.84 -5.63 13.91
CA GLY A 35 6.74 -5.32 15.02
C GLY A 35 7.39 -3.97 14.95
N LEU A 36 6.73 -2.99 14.32
CA LEU A 36 7.32 -1.69 14.06
C LEU A 36 6.62 -0.60 14.87
N SER A 37 7.42 0.38 15.34
CA SER A 37 6.86 1.60 15.92
C SER A 37 6.29 2.47 14.80
N GLN A 38 5.54 3.50 15.19
CA GLN A 38 5.03 4.46 14.21
C GLN A 38 6.17 5.12 13.43
N SER A 39 7.23 5.52 14.15
CA SER A 39 8.37 6.18 13.50
C SER A 39 9.08 5.25 12.54
N ARG A 40 9.27 3.99 12.93
CA ARG A 40 9.98 3.05 12.08
C ARG A 40 9.16 2.68 10.85
N PHE A 41 7.86 2.47 11.03
CA PHE A 41 6.99 2.18 9.89
C PHE A 41 7.04 3.34 8.90
N ALA A 42 6.93 4.56 9.40
CA ALA A 42 6.97 5.73 8.55
C ALA A 42 8.30 5.82 7.80
N ALA A 43 9.42 5.63 8.51
CA ALA A 43 10.73 5.74 7.89
C ALA A 43 10.96 4.68 6.81
N ILE A 44 10.54 3.44 7.09
CA ILE A 44 10.76 2.35 6.15
C ILE A 44 9.96 2.54 4.87
N PHE A 45 8.72 2.98 4.99
CA PHE A 45 7.81 3.02 3.84
C PHE A 45 7.65 4.41 3.24
N GLY A 46 8.42 5.40 3.73
CA GLY A 46 8.44 6.71 3.10
C GLY A 46 7.36 7.67 3.54
N PHE A 47 6.78 7.45 4.72
CA PHE A 47 5.75 8.33 5.27
C PHE A 47 6.33 9.15 6.43
N SER A 48 5.60 10.17 6.85
CA SER A 48 5.97 10.88 8.07
C SER A 48 5.28 10.24 9.28
N PRO A 49 5.89 10.33 10.48
CA PRO A 49 5.23 9.80 11.68
C PRO A 49 3.88 10.46 11.95
N LYS A 50 3.75 11.74 11.64
CA LYS A 50 2.48 12.44 11.80
C LYS A 50 1.41 11.86 10.90
N THR A 51 1.78 11.54 9.65
CA THR A 51 0.86 10.91 8.71
C THR A 51 0.35 9.58 9.27
N ILE A 52 1.26 8.76 9.80
CA ILE A 52 0.88 7.47 10.36
C ILE A 52 -0.06 7.66 11.56
N ARG A 53 0.25 8.61 12.44
CA ARG A 53 -0.62 8.89 13.58
C ARG A 53 -2.02 9.30 13.13
N ASN A 54 -2.09 10.18 12.13
CA ASN A 54 -3.39 10.65 11.63
C ASN A 54 -4.21 9.50 11.04
N TRP A 55 -3.56 8.61 10.32
CA TRP A 55 -4.25 7.44 9.75
C TRP A 55 -4.73 6.49 10.87
N GLU A 56 -3.90 6.26 11.88
CA GLU A 56 -4.28 5.36 12.97
C GLU A 56 -5.41 5.92 13.82
N GLN A 57 -5.48 7.25 13.94
CA GLN A 57 -6.53 7.91 14.71
C GLN A 57 -7.77 8.18 13.88
N GLY A 58 -7.75 7.91 12.59
CA GLY A 58 -8.91 8.15 11.72
C GLY A 58 -9.13 9.60 11.35
N ILE A 59 -8.15 10.48 11.67
CA ILE A 59 -8.25 11.89 11.30
C ILE A 59 -8.13 12.05 9.79
N ARG A 60 -7.28 11.24 9.19
CA ARG A 60 -7.11 11.18 7.74
C ARG A 60 -6.99 9.73 7.32
N HIS A 61 -7.19 9.49 6.04
CA HIS A 61 -7.08 8.15 5.47
C HIS A 61 -6.09 8.17 4.32
N PRO A 62 -5.36 7.07 4.09
CA PRO A 62 -4.48 7.00 2.92
C PRO A 62 -5.28 7.22 1.65
N GLU A 63 -4.72 7.97 0.71
CA GLU A 63 -5.37 8.27 -0.55
C GLU A 63 -4.38 8.08 -1.69
N GLY A 64 -4.91 7.83 -2.88
CA GLY A 64 -4.09 7.70 -4.07
C GLY A 64 -3.04 6.61 -3.94
N PRO A 65 -1.82 6.89 -4.38
CA PRO A 65 -0.75 5.87 -4.34
C PRO A 65 -0.45 5.35 -2.94
N ALA A 66 -0.61 6.19 -1.90
CA ALA A 66 -0.39 5.75 -0.53
C ALA A 66 -1.35 4.64 -0.15
N ARG A 67 -2.60 4.75 -0.57
CA ARG A 67 -3.61 3.75 -0.28
C ARG A 67 -3.24 2.41 -0.92
N VAL A 68 -2.78 2.46 -2.16
CA VAL A 68 -2.35 1.26 -2.87
C VAL A 68 -1.13 0.65 -2.18
N LEU A 69 -0.15 1.47 -1.82
CA LEU A 69 1.05 0.97 -1.16
C LEU A 69 0.72 0.29 0.17
N ILE A 70 -0.15 0.88 0.97
CA ILE A 70 -0.57 0.29 2.24
C ILE A 70 -1.20 -1.09 2.01
N ARG A 71 -2.00 -1.21 0.98
CA ARG A 71 -2.61 -2.51 0.65
C ARG A 71 -1.56 -3.53 0.25
N VAL A 72 -0.56 -3.12 -0.53
CA VAL A 72 0.52 -4.01 -0.92
C VAL A 72 1.33 -4.45 0.29
N ILE A 73 1.61 -3.51 1.21
CA ILE A 73 2.33 -3.84 2.44
C ILE A 73 1.53 -4.84 3.26
N GLU A 74 0.22 -4.67 3.33
CA GLU A 74 -0.63 -5.59 4.08
C GLU A 74 -0.55 -7.01 3.52
N ARG A 75 -0.58 -7.14 2.22
CA ARG A 75 -0.65 -8.44 1.58
C ARG A 75 0.73 -9.08 1.40
N GLU A 76 1.73 -8.27 1.11
CA GLU A 76 3.05 -8.80 0.76
C GLU A 76 4.15 -7.99 1.44
N PRO A 77 4.16 -7.95 2.78
CA PRO A 77 5.12 -7.10 3.48
C PRO A 77 6.56 -7.48 3.19
N GLU A 78 6.85 -8.76 3.09
CA GLU A 78 8.23 -9.19 2.86
C GLU A 78 8.71 -8.82 1.47
N ALA A 79 7.82 -8.90 0.48
CA ALA A 79 8.18 -8.51 -0.88
C ALA A 79 8.51 -7.02 -0.94
N VAL A 80 7.72 -6.19 -0.26
CA VAL A 80 7.97 -4.77 -0.23
C VAL A 80 9.30 -4.48 0.46
N LEU A 81 9.56 -5.13 1.59
CA LEU A 81 10.80 -4.91 2.31
C LEU A 81 12.01 -5.33 1.48
N ARG A 82 11.90 -6.44 0.74
CA ARG A 82 12.97 -6.86 -0.15
C ARG A 82 13.20 -5.85 -1.27
N ALA A 83 12.13 -5.26 -1.78
CA ALA A 83 12.24 -4.29 -2.86
C ALA A 83 12.89 -2.99 -2.40
N LEU A 84 12.82 -2.69 -1.10
CA LEU A 84 13.31 -1.42 -0.56
C LEU A 84 14.74 -1.49 -0.05
N ARG A 85 15.37 -2.65 0.02
CA ARG A 85 16.74 -2.74 0.46
C ARG A 85 17.73 -2.91 -0.67
#